data_d9c9a8baabc0c089d9cd30962bf985a5
#
_entry.id   d9c9a8baabc0c089d9cd30962bf985a5
#
_cell.length_a   1.000
_cell.length_b   1.000
_cell.length_c   1.000
_cell.angle_alpha   90.00
_cell.angle_beta   90.00
_cell.angle_gamma   90.00
#
_symmetry.space_group_name_H-M   'P 1'
#
loop_
_entity.id
_entity.type
_entity.pdbx_description
1 polymer ?
#
loop_
_entity_poly.entity_id
_entity_poly.type
_entity_poly.pdbx_seq_one_letter_code
_entity_poly.pdbx_strand_id
1 'polypeptide(L)'
;MNYVKINGKSFDVGVAISDYEEHFNVLDGSAAGRSKIGRMIRDVIGTYIGHNITFFNKGGEEGNAAFDELWDFLKAHSVDDSVMLEAADGQGQIKYEAYYTSGSRRIRNASGGVNYWDDLQISFIPMEAQITP
;
A
#
# COMPACT_ATOMS: atom_id res chain seq x y z
N MET A 1 -14.51 -8.44 -6.36
CA MET A 1 -13.15 -8.45 -6.95
C MET A 1 -12.15 -7.96 -5.92
N ASN A 2 -11.14 -8.76 -5.67
CA ASN A 2 -10.09 -8.39 -4.73
C ASN A 2 -8.95 -7.73 -5.48
N TYR A 3 -8.81 -6.42 -5.32
CA TYR A 3 -7.73 -5.66 -5.94
C TYR A 3 -6.39 -5.85 -5.21
N VAL A 4 -6.44 -6.34 -3.97
CA VAL A 4 -5.28 -6.36 -3.10
C VAL A 4 -5.18 -7.69 -2.36
N LYS A 5 -4.00 -8.29 -2.44
CA LYS A 5 -3.63 -9.42 -1.60
C LYS A 5 -2.32 -9.11 -0.89
N ILE A 6 -2.21 -9.54 0.34
CA ILE A 6 -1.02 -9.35 1.17
C ILE A 6 -0.55 -10.72 1.64
N ASN A 7 0.67 -11.09 1.28
CA ASN A 7 1.23 -12.44 1.51
C ASN A 7 0.33 -13.55 0.96
N GLY A 8 -0.31 -13.28 -0.19
CA GLY A 8 -1.23 -14.22 -0.82
C GLY A 8 -2.62 -14.29 -0.19
N LYS A 9 -2.88 -13.50 0.85
CA LYS A 9 -4.15 -13.50 1.57
C LYS A 9 -5.04 -12.36 1.11
N SER A 10 -6.30 -12.68 0.85
CA SER A 10 -7.35 -11.71 0.59
C SER A 10 -8.19 -11.49 1.84
N PHE A 11 -8.65 -10.26 2.02
CA PHE A 11 -9.53 -9.89 3.13
C PHE A 11 -10.88 -9.45 2.59
N ASP A 12 -11.96 -9.82 3.26
CA ASP A 12 -13.32 -9.44 2.87
C ASP A 12 -13.64 -8.01 3.31
N VAL A 13 -12.86 -7.08 2.80
CA VAL A 13 -13.02 -5.65 3.04
C VAL A 13 -13.19 -4.95 1.69
N GLY A 14 -13.75 -3.75 1.72
CA GLY A 14 -13.85 -2.92 0.53
C GLY A 14 -12.57 -2.15 0.28
N VAL A 15 -12.30 -1.84 -0.98
CA VAL A 15 -11.24 -0.93 -1.39
C VAL A 15 -11.90 0.34 -1.90
N ALA A 16 -11.55 1.48 -1.31
CA ALA A 16 -12.06 2.79 -1.72
C ALA A 16 -11.41 3.16 -3.06
N ILE A 17 -12.13 2.94 -4.14
CA ILE A 17 -11.61 3.09 -5.51
C ILE A 17 -11.16 4.53 -5.78
N SER A 18 -11.90 5.52 -5.27
CA SER A 18 -11.55 6.94 -5.45
C SER A 18 -10.27 7.34 -4.71
N ASP A 19 -9.85 6.57 -3.73
CA ASP A 19 -8.65 6.81 -2.93
C ASP A 19 -7.55 5.77 -3.19
N TYR A 20 -7.73 4.94 -4.21
CA TYR A 20 -6.72 3.99 -4.64
C TYR A 20 -5.72 4.70 -5.54
N GLU A 21 -4.50 4.84 -5.08
CA GLU A 21 -3.45 5.56 -5.81
C GLU A 21 -2.27 4.66 -6.09
N GLU A 22 -1.86 4.62 -7.33
CA GLU A 22 -0.60 4.05 -7.74
C GLU A 22 0.32 5.20 -8.13
N HIS A 23 1.55 5.18 -7.64
CA HIS A 23 2.54 6.21 -7.95
C HIS A 23 3.88 5.58 -8.26
N PHE A 24 4.72 6.32 -8.96
CA PHE A 24 6.09 5.90 -9.16
C PHE A 24 7.07 7.02 -8.84
N ASN A 25 8.26 6.62 -8.39
CA ASN A 25 9.36 7.53 -8.11
C ASN A 25 10.61 6.99 -8.78
N VAL A 26 11.37 7.88 -9.39
CA VAL A 26 12.65 7.56 -10.01
C VAL A 26 13.77 7.98 -9.06
N LEU A 27 14.61 7.03 -8.68
CA LEU A 27 15.74 7.29 -7.80
C LEU A 27 17.02 7.45 -8.63
N ASP A 28 17.71 8.57 -8.41
CA ASP A 28 19.04 8.84 -8.96
C ASP A 28 20.10 8.63 -7.88
N GLY A 29 21.26 8.16 -8.29
CA GLY A 29 22.41 8.01 -7.42
C GLY A 29 23.16 9.33 -7.20
N SER A 30 24.25 9.26 -6.44
CA SER A 30 25.04 10.44 -6.05
C SER A 30 25.76 11.12 -7.20
N ALA A 31 25.91 10.44 -8.36
CA ALA A 31 26.55 11.02 -9.55
C ALA A 31 25.59 11.89 -10.36
N ALA A 32 24.28 11.93 -10.03
CA ALA A 32 23.32 12.78 -10.70
C ALA A 32 23.58 14.26 -10.37
N GLY A 33 23.27 15.13 -11.30
CA GLY A 33 23.39 16.57 -11.12
C GLY A 33 23.31 17.32 -12.44
N ARG A 34 23.40 18.65 -12.37
CA ARG A 34 23.40 19.49 -13.57
C ARG A 34 24.83 19.85 -13.97
N SER A 35 25.10 19.78 -15.27
CA SER A 35 26.38 20.20 -15.82
C SER A 35 26.52 21.74 -15.81
N LYS A 36 27.71 22.24 -16.11
CA LYS A 36 27.99 23.69 -16.17
C LYS A 36 27.09 24.44 -17.15
N ILE A 37 26.60 23.76 -18.19
CA ILE A 37 25.69 24.34 -19.18
C ILE A 37 24.22 24.15 -18.84
N GLY A 38 23.92 23.67 -17.63
CA GLY A 38 22.58 23.48 -17.15
C GLY A 38 21.91 22.17 -17.54
N ARG A 39 22.60 21.30 -18.27
CA ARG A 39 22.07 20.00 -18.65
C ARG A 39 22.04 19.05 -17.44
N MET A 40 20.90 18.41 -17.21
CA MET A 40 20.78 17.39 -16.18
C MET A 40 21.52 16.12 -16.60
N ILE A 41 22.40 15.65 -15.74
CA ILE A 41 23.06 14.36 -15.90
C ILE A 41 22.37 13.41 -14.92
N ARG A 42 21.80 12.32 -15.43
CA ARG A 42 21.08 11.33 -14.65
C ARG A 42 21.99 10.16 -14.30
N ASP A 43 21.86 9.69 -13.08
CA ASP A 43 22.47 8.45 -12.61
C ASP A 43 21.33 7.59 -12.05
N VAL A 44 20.52 7.05 -12.95
CA VAL A 44 19.28 6.38 -12.57
C VAL A 44 19.57 5.03 -11.95
N ILE A 45 19.12 4.83 -10.70
CA ILE A 45 19.15 3.54 -10.01
C ILE A 45 17.95 2.70 -10.44
N GLY A 46 16.78 3.31 -10.51
CA GLY A 46 15.59 2.61 -10.94
C GLY A 46 14.31 3.36 -10.63
N THR A 47 13.20 2.78 -11.04
CA THR A 47 11.85 3.27 -10.79
C THR A 47 11.16 2.40 -9.76
N TYR A 48 10.60 3.03 -8.74
CA TYR A 48 9.94 2.41 -7.61
C TYR A 48 8.44 2.70 -7.68
N ILE A 49 7.65 1.65 -7.82
CA ILE A 49 6.18 1.75 -7.92
C ILE A 49 5.57 1.39 -6.58
N GLY A 50 4.83 2.32 -6.00
CA GLY A 50 4.16 2.13 -4.73
C GLY A 50 2.66 2.39 -4.82
N HIS A 51 1.95 2.06 -3.75
CA HIS A 51 0.50 2.16 -3.70
C HIS A 51 0.04 2.77 -2.38
N ASN A 52 -0.86 3.74 -2.46
CA ASN A 52 -1.60 4.26 -1.32
C ASN A 52 -3.02 3.72 -1.40
N ILE A 53 -3.44 2.98 -0.39
CA ILE A 53 -4.70 2.26 -0.43
C ILE A 53 -5.53 2.61 0.80
N THR A 54 -6.81 2.87 0.58
CA THR A 54 -7.79 3.05 1.63
C THR A 54 -8.78 1.89 1.58
N PHE A 55 -8.93 1.20 2.69
CA PHE A 55 -9.90 0.11 2.84
C PHE A 55 -11.09 0.59 3.65
N PHE A 56 -12.25 0.05 3.34
CA PHE A 56 -13.47 0.36 4.10
C PHE A 56 -14.14 -0.90 4.63
N ASN A 57 -14.85 -0.72 5.75
CA ASN A 57 -15.64 -1.77 6.38
C ASN A 57 -16.93 -1.94 5.59
N LYS A 58 -17.19 -3.15 5.10
CA LYS A 58 -18.40 -3.44 4.32
C LYS A 58 -19.69 -3.40 5.16
N GLY A 59 -19.54 -3.36 6.49
CA GLY A 59 -20.67 -3.30 7.39
C GLY A 59 -21.13 -4.67 7.88
N GLY A 60 -21.96 -4.66 8.90
CA GLY A 60 -22.44 -5.86 9.54
C GLY A 60 -21.38 -6.51 10.43
N GLU A 61 -21.78 -7.60 11.09
CA GLU A 61 -20.90 -8.33 11.99
C GLU A 61 -19.71 -8.97 11.23
N GLU A 62 -20.00 -9.57 10.08
CA GLU A 62 -18.97 -10.21 9.25
C GLU A 62 -17.99 -9.19 8.66
N GLY A 63 -18.51 -8.06 8.19
CA GLY A 63 -17.69 -6.98 7.64
C GLY A 63 -16.78 -6.38 8.72
N ASN A 64 -17.30 -6.19 9.91
CA ASN A 64 -16.53 -5.67 11.03
C ASN A 64 -15.41 -6.65 11.45
N ALA A 65 -15.72 -7.94 11.51
CA ALA A 65 -14.73 -8.96 11.83
C ALA A 65 -13.60 -9.03 10.79
N ALA A 66 -13.94 -8.98 9.51
CA ALA A 66 -12.97 -8.98 8.42
C ALA A 66 -12.07 -7.74 8.45
N PHE A 67 -12.64 -6.59 8.76
CA PHE A 67 -11.91 -5.34 8.86
C PHE A 67 -10.90 -5.36 10.02
N ASP A 68 -11.32 -5.87 11.18
CA ASP A 68 -10.44 -6.07 12.33
C ASP A 68 -9.33 -7.08 12.02
N GLU A 69 -9.65 -8.15 11.29
CA GLU A 69 -8.67 -9.15 10.86
C GLU A 69 -7.56 -8.52 10.00
N LEU A 70 -7.94 -7.68 9.05
CA LEU A 70 -6.96 -6.97 8.21
C LEU A 70 -6.06 -6.06 9.07
N TRP A 71 -6.64 -5.30 9.96
CA TRP A 71 -5.89 -4.40 10.84
C TRP A 71 -4.90 -5.18 11.71
N ASP A 72 -5.35 -6.26 12.33
CA ASP A 72 -4.52 -7.09 13.19
C ASP A 72 -3.39 -7.75 12.40
N PHE A 73 -3.68 -8.21 11.17
CA PHE A 73 -2.69 -8.75 10.26
C PHE A 73 -1.60 -7.73 9.94
N LEU A 74 -2.00 -6.51 9.57
CA LEU A 74 -1.04 -5.45 9.25
C LEU A 74 -0.17 -5.08 10.45
N LYS A 75 -0.75 -5.02 11.63
CA LYS A 75 0.01 -4.76 12.86
C LYS A 75 0.98 -5.89 13.17
N ALA A 76 0.54 -7.14 13.05
CA ALA A 76 1.37 -8.30 13.34
C ALA A 76 2.58 -8.39 12.42
N HIS A 77 2.40 -8.03 11.13
CA HIS A 77 3.47 -8.07 10.13
C HIS A 77 4.23 -6.75 10.00
N SER A 78 3.91 -5.75 10.79
CA SER A 78 4.58 -4.44 10.75
C SER A 78 6.06 -4.50 11.14
N VAL A 79 6.47 -5.53 11.86
CA VAL A 79 7.86 -5.74 12.29
C VAL A 79 8.64 -6.63 11.32
N ASP A 80 8.00 -7.15 10.30
CA ASP A 80 8.66 -7.92 9.26
C ASP A 80 9.44 -6.99 8.33
N ASP A 81 10.48 -7.52 7.69
CA ASP A 81 11.26 -6.73 6.72
C ASP A 81 10.39 -6.29 5.54
N SER A 82 9.51 -7.17 5.08
CA SER A 82 8.61 -6.88 3.97
C SER A 82 7.40 -7.81 3.98
N VAL A 83 6.40 -7.43 3.20
CA VAL A 83 5.26 -8.28 2.86
C VAL A 83 5.18 -8.36 1.34
N MET A 84 4.58 -9.42 0.83
CA MET A 84 4.34 -9.54 -0.61
C MET A 84 2.99 -8.93 -0.94
N LEU A 85 3.01 -7.81 -1.66
CA LEU A 85 1.79 -7.11 -2.08
C LEU A 85 1.42 -7.49 -3.51
N GLU A 86 0.16 -7.82 -3.73
CA GLU A 86 -0.45 -7.91 -5.05
C GLU A 86 -1.50 -6.82 -5.16
N ALA A 87 -1.36 -5.95 -6.14
CA ALA A 87 -2.21 -4.77 -6.30
C ALA A 87 -2.51 -4.53 -7.77
N ALA A 88 -3.53 -3.73 -8.05
CA ALA A 88 -3.90 -3.38 -9.41
C ALA A 88 -2.85 -2.46 -10.03
N ASP A 89 -2.49 -2.76 -11.27
CA ASP A 89 -1.55 -1.99 -12.09
C ASP A 89 -2.11 -1.96 -13.51
N GLY A 90 -2.54 -0.79 -13.96
CA GLY A 90 -3.21 -0.66 -15.25
C GLY A 90 -4.42 -1.57 -15.35
N GLN A 91 -4.45 -2.41 -16.37
CA GLN A 91 -5.53 -3.39 -16.58
C GLN A 91 -5.22 -4.75 -15.98
N GLY A 92 -4.09 -4.88 -15.29
CA GLY A 92 -3.64 -6.12 -14.68
C GLY A 92 -3.29 -5.93 -13.21
N GLN A 93 -2.34 -6.71 -12.76
CA GLN A 93 -1.85 -6.68 -11.39
C GLN A 93 -0.34 -6.68 -11.36
N ILE A 94 0.21 -6.08 -10.31
CA ILE A 94 1.63 -6.12 -10.00
C ILE A 94 1.80 -6.83 -8.65
N LYS A 95 2.88 -7.61 -8.55
CA LYS A 95 3.25 -8.28 -7.31
C LYS A 95 4.68 -7.89 -6.96
N TYR A 96 4.88 -7.39 -5.76
CA TYR A 96 6.21 -6.97 -5.31
C TYR A 96 6.35 -7.03 -3.80
N GLU A 97 7.60 -7.10 -3.34
CA GLU A 97 7.89 -6.95 -1.93
C GLU A 97 7.74 -5.49 -1.53
N ALA A 98 6.91 -5.25 -0.52
CA ALA A 98 6.62 -3.92 -0.02
C ALA A 98 6.80 -3.85 1.50
N TYR A 99 7.00 -2.65 1.99
CA TYR A 99 6.95 -2.38 3.42
C TYR A 99 6.06 -1.18 3.68
N TYR A 100 5.67 -1.01 4.92
CA TYR A 100 4.89 0.12 5.38
C TYR A 100 5.38 0.54 6.77
N THR A 101 5.31 1.84 7.05
CA THR A 101 5.83 2.41 8.30
C THR A 101 4.71 2.87 9.22
N SER A 102 3.51 3.04 8.69
CA SER A 102 2.36 3.50 9.46
C SER A 102 1.07 3.03 8.80
N GLY A 103 0.03 2.95 9.60
CA GLY A 103 -1.33 2.74 9.14
C GLY A 103 -2.26 3.43 10.10
N SER A 104 -3.43 3.81 9.64
CA SER A 104 -4.43 4.47 10.47
C SER A 104 -5.83 3.96 10.12
N ARG A 105 -6.69 3.95 11.11
CA ARG A 105 -8.12 3.73 10.92
C ARG A 105 -8.89 4.61 11.89
N ARG A 106 -10.14 4.86 11.58
CA ARG A 106 -10.99 5.72 12.40
C ARG A 106 -12.16 4.94 12.95
N ILE A 107 -12.56 5.26 14.16
CA ILE A 107 -13.79 4.70 14.71
C ILE A 107 -14.97 5.40 14.06
N ARG A 108 -15.87 4.59 13.52
CA ARG A 108 -17.08 5.08 12.83
C ARG A 108 -18.28 5.12 13.76
N ASN A 109 -18.38 4.11 14.62
CA ASN A 109 -19.51 3.95 15.53
C ASN A 109 -19.11 3.05 16.69
N ALA A 110 -19.73 3.27 17.85
CA ALA A 110 -19.57 2.39 18.99
C ALA A 110 -20.94 2.21 19.62
N SER A 111 -21.43 0.97 19.68
CA SER A 111 -22.71 0.66 20.29
C SER A 111 -22.71 -0.78 20.81
N GLY A 112 -23.41 -1.00 21.93
CA GLY A 112 -23.53 -2.34 22.50
C GLY A 112 -22.21 -2.99 22.88
N GLY A 113 -21.19 -2.20 23.24
CA GLY A 113 -19.85 -2.70 23.55
C GLY A 113 -19.02 -3.10 22.35
N VAL A 114 -19.48 -2.79 21.13
CA VAL A 114 -18.77 -3.10 19.89
C VAL A 114 -18.28 -1.82 19.23
N ASN A 115 -17.02 -1.80 18.84
CA ASN A 115 -16.42 -0.72 18.07
C ASN A 115 -16.42 -1.07 16.60
N TYR A 116 -16.93 -0.16 15.77
CA TYR A 116 -16.95 -0.29 14.33
C TYR A 116 -15.93 0.67 13.74
N TRP A 117 -14.86 0.11 13.20
CA TRP A 117 -13.77 0.88 12.57
C TRP A 117 -13.96 0.98 11.07
N ASP A 118 -13.43 2.03 10.50
CA ASP A 118 -13.50 2.29 9.06
C ASP A 118 -12.29 3.13 8.63
N ASP A 119 -12.19 3.38 7.34
CA ASP A 119 -11.21 4.30 6.75
C ASP A 119 -9.77 3.91 7.13
N LEU A 120 -9.40 2.67 6.80
CA LEU A 120 -8.03 2.19 7.01
C LEU A 120 -7.15 2.66 5.86
N GLN A 121 -6.19 3.51 6.17
CA GLN A 121 -5.26 4.08 5.19
C GLN A 121 -3.87 3.54 5.42
N ILE A 122 -3.23 3.09 4.35
CA ILE A 122 -1.89 2.56 4.39
C ILE A 122 -1.17 2.83 3.08
N SER A 123 0.14 3.10 3.17
CA SER A 123 1.02 3.26 2.00
C SER A 123 1.99 2.11 1.92
N PHE A 124 1.98 1.40 0.80
CA PHE A 124 2.94 0.33 0.51
C PHE A 124 4.08 0.88 -0.32
N ILE A 125 5.29 0.69 0.17
CA ILE A 125 6.53 1.19 -0.42
C ILE A 125 7.33 -0.01 -0.91
N PRO A 126 7.78 -0.01 -2.18
CA PRO A 126 8.55 -1.14 -2.70
C PRO A 126 9.93 -1.24 -2.06
N MET A 127 10.37 -2.48 -1.82
CA MET A 127 11.71 -2.75 -1.29
C MET A 127 12.79 -2.55 -2.34
N GLU A 128 12.47 -2.84 -3.60
CA GLU A 128 13.41 -2.77 -4.70
C GLU A 128 12.78 -2.08 -5.90
N ALA A 129 13.61 -1.55 -6.78
CA ALA A 129 13.13 -0.98 -8.03
C ALA A 129 12.53 -2.07 -8.92
N GLN A 130 11.31 -1.84 -9.43
CA GLN A 130 10.67 -2.75 -10.36
C GLN A 130 11.19 -2.56 -11.80
N ILE A 131 11.67 -1.37 -12.12
CA ILE A 131 12.25 -1.05 -13.43
C ILE A 131 13.67 -0.53 -13.20
N THR A 132 14.64 -1.17 -13.86
CA THR A 132 16.05 -0.77 -13.80
C THR A 132 16.55 -0.43 -15.20
N PRO A 133 17.60 0.41 -15.28
CA PRO A 133 18.19 0.77 -16.58
C PRO A 133 18.74 -0.43 -17.32
#